data_e39956126f1d1148586f62d22cf5be7c
#
_entry.id   e39956126f1d1148586f62d22cf5be7c
#
_cell.length_a   1.000
_cell.length_b   1.000
_cell.length_c   1.000
_cell.angle_alpha   90.00
_cell.angle_beta   90.00
_cell.angle_gamma   90.00
#
_symmetry.space_group_name_H-M   'P 1'
#
loop_
_entity.id
_entity.type
_entity.pdbx_description
1 polymer ?
#
loop_
_entity_poly.entity_id
_entity_poly.type
_entity_poly.pdbx_seq_one_letter_code
_entity_poly.pdbx_strand_id
1 'polypeptide(L)'
;MTSQSKRSRNALGASPNDSLNTKKQISVESLDLSEEEQDLFDYYYHAPGSAPGTLSIEPDAYPTEINLFDYTPDQVSHCQGLTAKEIIPYLDTESVSWIDIQGLGNEKVLREIGEIFQLPLLVLEDIVNVPQRPKLELYPDFLLITTQMVMVKKKGFWTEQVSFILGKNYLLTIQEEPLRDPFDPVRNRLG
;
A
#
# COMPACT_ATOMS: atom_id res chain seq x y z
N MET A 1 -25.26 -23.18 69.39
CA MET A 1 -23.88 -23.41 69.88
C MET A 1 -22.98 -23.08 68.69
N THR A 2 -22.45 -21.89 68.71
CA THR A 2 -21.01 -21.59 68.93
C THR A 2 -20.15 -22.15 67.79
N SER A 3 -19.29 -21.50 67.07
CA SER A 3 -18.51 -20.29 67.30
C SER A 3 -17.57 -20.13 66.08
N GLN A 4 -17.45 -18.95 65.50
CA GLN A 4 -16.19 -18.25 65.34
C GLN A 4 -14.97 -19.06 64.85
N SER A 5 -14.07 -18.65 64.00
CA SER A 5 -13.35 -17.40 63.93
C SER A 5 -12.20 -17.47 62.91
N LYS A 6 -11.96 -16.35 62.25
CA LYS A 6 -10.67 -15.68 62.00
C LYS A 6 -9.59 -16.25 61.04
N ARG A 7 -9.27 -15.37 60.08
CA ARG A 7 -7.93 -14.80 59.79
C ARG A 7 -6.85 -15.78 59.27
N SER A 8 -6.04 -15.49 58.26
CA SER A 8 -5.22 -14.34 58.01
C SER A 8 -4.39 -14.56 56.73
N ARG A 9 -4.20 -13.50 55.93
CA ARG A 9 -2.97 -13.00 55.31
C ARG A 9 -1.92 -14.00 54.79
N ASN A 10 -1.53 -13.88 53.53
CA ASN A 10 -0.32 -13.23 52.96
C ASN A 10 -0.23 -13.65 51.50
N ALA A 11 -0.16 -12.78 50.53
CA ALA A 11 0.93 -11.93 50.10
C ALA A 11 2.05 -12.67 49.33
N LEU A 12 2.36 -12.12 48.17
CA LEU A 12 3.60 -12.16 47.40
C LEU A 12 3.73 -13.24 46.32
N GLY A 13 3.94 -12.73 45.12
CA GLY A 13 4.48 -13.46 43.99
C GLY A 13 4.14 -12.81 42.65
N ALA A 14 4.59 -11.58 42.46
CA ALA A 14 4.67 -11.01 41.11
C ALA A 14 5.76 -11.73 40.31
N SER A 15 5.46 -12.19 39.12
CA SER A 15 6.47 -12.48 38.13
C SER A 15 6.04 -11.85 36.81
N PRO A 16 6.92 -11.06 36.19
CA PRO A 16 6.62 -10.37 34.96
C PRO A 16 7.08 -11.24 33.82
N ASN A 17 6.29 -11.32 32.80
CA ASN A 17 6.64 -11.47 31.39
C ASN A 17 5.56 -12.29 30.69
N ASP A 18 4.62 -11.56 30.14
CA ASP A 18 3.95 -12.01 28.92
C ASP A 18 3.65 -10.76 28.07
N SER A 19 4.68 -10.39 27.32
CA SER A 19 4.54 -9.50 26.17
C SER A 19 3.90 -10.29 25.05
N LEU A 20 2.62 -10.51 25.13
CA LEU A 20 1.80 -11.09 24.08
C LEU A 20 1.40 -10.01 23.09
N ASN A 21 2.12 -10.02 22.03
CA ASN A 21 1.73 -9.96 20.62
C ASN A 21 0.20 -9.85 20.42
N THR A 22 -0.34 -8.65 20.63
CA THR A 22 -1.71 -8.34 20.26
C THR A 22 -1.70 -7.96 18.78
N LYS A 23 -1.78 -8.97 17.91
CA LYS A 23 -2.25 -8.75 16.54
C LYS A 23 -3.62 -8.09 16.66
N LYS A 24 -3.68 -6.81 16.34
CA LYS A 24 -4.90 -6.03 16.23
C LYS A 24 -5.70 -6.61 15.08
N GLN A 25 -6.58 -7.55 15.38
CA GLN A 25 -7.57 -8.05 14.47
C GLN A 25 -8.61 -6.93 14.33
N ILE A 26 -8.47 -6.10 13.31
CA ILE A 26 -9.45 -5.08 12.98
C ILE A 26 -10.64 -5.80 12.37
N SER A 27 -11.67 -6.04 13.17
CA SER A 27 -12.94 -6.52 12.65
C SER A 27 -13.59 -5.41 11.82
N VAL A 28 -13.97 -5.74 10.60
CA VAL A 28 -14.57 -4.83 9.61
C VAL A 28 -15.91 -4.21 10.07
N GLU A 29 -16.45 -4.65 11.21
CA GLU A 29 -17.75 -4.22 11.73
C GLU A 29 -17.71 -2.99 12.67
N SER A 30 -16.54 -2.48 13.04
CA SER A 30 -16.43 -1.37 14.02
C SER A 30 -15.99 -0.03 13.42
N LEU A 31 -16.04 0.14 12.12
CA LEU A 31 -15.86 1.46 11.47
C LEU A 31 -17.20 2.18 11.37
N ASP A 32 -17.80 2.44 12.52
CA ASP A 32 -18.79 3.50 12.67
C ASP A 32 -18.00 4.80 12.84
N LEU A 33 -17.50 5.31 11.74
CA LEU A 33 -16.82 6.61 11.71
C LEU A 33 -17.89 7.67 11.96
N SER A 34 -17.80 8.29 13.13
CA SER A 34 -18.48 9.54 13.45
C SER A 34 -18.42 10.48 12.24
N GLU A 35 -19.55 11.14 11.96
CA GLU A 35 -19.73 12.11 10.89
C GLU A 35 -18.90 13.39 11.16
N GLU A 36 -17.58 13.28 11.15
CA GLU A 36 -16.72 14.42 10.89
C GLU A 36 -16.61 14.51 9.37
N GLU A 37 -16.97 15.66 8.83
CA GLU A 37 -16.69 16.05 7.46
C GLU A 37 -15.16 15.90 7.27
N GLN A 38 -14.75 14.71 6.84
CA GLN A 38 -13.39 14.53 6.33
C GLN A 38 -13.31 15.46 5.14
N ASP A 39 -12.47 16.48 5.27
CA ASP A 39 -12.10 17.33 4.14
C ASP A 39 -11.79 16.39 2.96
N LEU A 40 -12.52 16.55 1.88
CA LEU A 40 -12.42 15.72 0.67
C LEU A 40 -11.02 15.71 0.08
N PHE A 41 -10.10 16.46 0.67
CA PHE A 41 -8.72 16.67 0.23
C PHE A 41 -7.81 16.91 1.44
N ASP A 42 -7.51 15.85 2.18
CA ASP A 42 -6.41 15.90 3.16
C ASP A 42 -5.09 15.75 2.38
N TYR A 43 -4.51 16.91 2.02
CA TYR A 43 -3.28 16.96 1.22
C TYR A 43 -2.07 16.93 2.14
N TYR A 44 -1.32 15.85 2.12
CA TYR A 44 0.00 15.81 2.73
C TYR A 44 1.05 16.41 1.77
N TYR A 45 1.37 17.68 1.98
CA TYR A 45 2.39 18.36 1.17
C TYR A 45 3.76 18.38 1.85
N HIS A 46 4.79 18.31 1.05
CA HIS A 46 6.15 18.60 1.52
C HIS A 46 6.23 19.97 2.20
N ALA A 47 7.09 20.05 3.23
CA ALA A 47 7.44 21.35 3.82
C ALA A 47 7.97 22.29 2.71
N PRO A 48 7.56 23.56 2.68
CA PRO A 48 8.08 24.52 1.71
C PRO A 48 9.61 24.54 1.72
N GLY A 49 10.23 24.37 0.55
CA GLY A 49 11.69 24.34 0.39
C GLY A 49 12.32 22.95 0.42
N SER A 50 11.53 21.88 0.43
CA SER A 50 12.04 20.51 0.22
C SER A 50 12.74 20.38 -1.13
N ALA A 51 13.80 19.58 -1.20
CA ALA A 51 14.50 19.33 -2.45
C ALA A 51 13.60 18.50 -3.40
N PRO A 52 13.60 18.80 -4.71
CA PRO A 52 12.89 17.99 -5.70
C PRO A 52 13.31 16.51 -5.60
N GLY A 53 12.34 15.59 -5.68
CA GLY A 53 12.57 14.15 -5.53
C GLY A 53 12.66 13.67 -4.07
N THR A 54 12.30 14.52 -3.11
CA THR A 54 12.11 14.10 -1.72
C THR A 54 10.82 13.29 -1.64
N LEU A 55 10.89 12.06 -1.14
CA LEU A 55 9.71 11.24 -0.90
C LEU A 55 9.21 11.51 0.52
N SER A 56 8.05 12.16 0.63
CA SER A 56 7.37 12.34 1.93
C SER A 56 6.35 11.23 2.10
N ILE A 57 6.69 10.27 2.94
CA ILE A 57 5.82 9.14 3.25
C ILE A 57 5.14 9.42 4.57
N GLU A 58 3.84 9.22 4.62
CA GLU A 58 3.06 9.35 5.85
C GLU A 58 3.51 8.32 6.88
N PRO A 59 3.59 8.70 8.18
CA PRO A 59 4.08 7.80 9.22
C PRO A 59 3.25 6.53 9.40
N ASP A 60 1.98 6.55 9.02
CA ASP A 60 1.02 5.47 9.09
C ASP A 60 0.70 4.82 7.72
N ALA A 61 1.46 5.20 6.68
CA ALA A 61 1.33 4.58 5.37
C ALA A 61 1.51 3.06 5.43
N TYR A 62 0.69 2.34 4.67
CA TYR A 62 0.75 0.88 4.61
C TYR A 62 2.12 0.40 4.12
N PRO A 63 2.65 -0.69 4.72
CA PRO A 63 3.89 -1.31 4.23
C PRO A 63 3.78 -1.66 2.75
N THR A 64 4.87 -1.44 2.03
CA THR A 64 4.90 -1.72 0.59
C THR A 64 5.02 -3.21 0.34
N GLU A 65 4.08 -3.77 -0.40
CA GLU A 65 4.08 -5.15 -0.89
C GLU A 65 4.13 -5.18 -2.41
N ILE A 66 4.83 -6.15 -2.98
CA ILE A 66 4.99 -6.32 -4.42
C ILE A 66 4.43 -7.66 -4.84
N ASN A 67 3.46 -7.63 -5.76
CA ASN A 67 2.91 -8.80 -6.42
C ASN A 67 3.23 -8.74 -7.92
N LEU A 68 3.43 -9.88 -8.54
CA LEU A 68 3.75 -10.00 -9.95
C LEU A 68 2.83 -11.02 -10.62
N PHE A 69 2.21 -10.62 -11.71
CA PHE A 69 1.51 -11.49 -12.64
C PHE A 69 2.25 -11.45 -13.97
N ASP A 70 2.88 -12.55 -14.34
CA ASP A 70 3.57 -12.67 -15.61
C ASP A 70 2.78 -13.62 -16.52
N TYR A 71 2.40 -13.15 -17.70
CA TYR A 71 1.49 -13.91 -18.56
C TYR A 71 1.83 -13.85 -20.04
N THR A 72 1.50 -14.94 -20.70
CA THR A 72 1.48 -15.10 -22.15
C THR A 72 0.03 -15.47 -22.56
N PRO A 73 -0.28 -15.62 -23.84
CA PRO A 73 -1.60 -16.09 -24.26
C PRO A 73 -2.02 -17.45 -23.66
N ASP A 74 -1.03 -18.30 -23.31
CA ASP A 74 -1.27 -19.70 -22.94
C ASP A 74 -1.10 -19.99 -21.45
N GLN A 75 -0.43 -19.10 -20.70
CA GLN A 75 -0.12 -19.35 -19.28
C GLN A 75 0.01 -18.06 -18.49
N VAL A 76 -0.23 -18.16 -17.19
CA VAL A 76 -0.02 -17.11 -16.21
C VAL A 76 0.79 -17.66 -15.04
N SER A 77 1.70 -16.88 -14.51
CA SER A 77 2.36 -17.13 -13.23
C SER A 77 2.09 -15.96 -12.28
N HIS A 78 1.91 -16.27 -11.00
CA HIS A 78 1.66 -15.28 -9.96
C HIS A 78 2.63 -15.47 -8.81
N CYS A 79 3.36 -14.41 -8.46
CA CYS A 79 4.29 -14.36 -7.34
C CYS A 79 3.88 -13.24 -6.39
N GLN A 80 3.94 -13.48 -5.08
CA GLN A 80 3.55 -12.53 -4.05
C GLN A 80 4.69 -12.25 -3.08
N GLY A 81 4.71 -11.05 -2.51
CA GLY A 81 5.68 -10.67 -1.49
C GLY A 81 7.12 -10.60 -2.01
N LEU A 82 7.28 -10.22 -3.26
CA LEU A 82 8.59 -10.12 -3.90
C LEU A 82 9.38 -8.92 -3.36
N THR A 83 10.69 -9.05 -3.38
CA THR A 83 11.60 -7.90 -3.31
C THR A 83 11.69 -7.22 -4.68
N ALA A 84 12.06 -5.93 -4.70
CA ALA A 84 12.22 -5.20 -5.96
C ALA A 84 13.17 -5.90 -6.93
N LYS A 85 14.24 -6.53 -6.44
CA LYS A 85 15.23 -7.21 -7.29
C LYS A 85 14.72 -8.49 -7.95
N GLU A 86 13.75 -9.17 -7.34
CA GLU A 86 13.17 -10.39 -7.88
C GLU A 86 12.26 -10.13 -9.09
N ILE A 87 11.92 -8.88 -9.38
CA ILE A 87 11.18 -8.48 -10.58
C ILE A 87 12.07 -8.49 -11.83
N ILE A 88 13.38 -8.18 -11.67
CA ILE A 88 14.30 -7.95 -12.79
C ILE A 88 14.26 -9.06 -13.87
N PRO A 89 14.24 -10.35 -13.52
CA PRO A 89 14.20 -11.42 -14.51
C PRO A 89 12.97 -11.42 -15.43
N TYR A 90 11.89 -10.75 -15.04
CA TYR A 90 10.64 -10.70 -15.80
C TYR A 90 10.56 -9.52 -16.76
N LEU A 91 11.46 -8.54 -16.66
CA LEU A 91 11.40 -7.32 -17.46
C LEU A 91 11.98 -7.46 -18.86
N ASP A 92 12.82 -8.47 -19.08
CA ASP A 92 13.45 -8.74 -20.39
C ASP A 92 12.96 -10.08 -20.97
N THR A 93 11.65 -10.24 -21.03
CA THR A 93 10.97 -11.45 -21.54
C THR A 93 10.00 -11.07 -22.65
N GLU A 94 9.51 -12.08 -23.39
CA GLU A 94 8.44 -11.90 -24.38
C GLU A 94 7.04 -11.88 -23.74
N SER A 95 6.93 -12.25 -22.45
CA SER A 95 5.69 -12.17 -21.67
C SER A 95 5.33 -10.73 -21.34
N VAL A 96 4.13 -10.54 -20.85
CA VAL A 96 3.67 -9.28 -20.25
C VAL A 96 3.66 -9.43 -18.73
N SER A 97 4.35 -8.52 -18.05
CA SER A 97 4.43 -8.52 -16.60
C SER A 97 3.58 -7.40 -16.02
N TRP A 98 2.62 -7.75 -15.19
CA TRP A 98 1.93 -6.79 -14.33
C TRP A 98 2.55 -6.82 -12.94
N ILE A 99 3.24 -5.75 -12.59
CA ILE A 99 3.85 -5.55 -11.27
C ILE A 99 2.88 -4.66 -10.48
N ASP A 100 2.32 -5.22 -9.42
CA ASP A 100 1.33 -4.58 -8.59
C ASP A 100 1.91 -4.27 -7.22
N ILE A 101 2.08 -2.98 -6.94
CA ILE A 101 2.66 -2.44 -5.71
C ILE A 101 1.54 -1.84 -4.87
N GLN A 102 1.41 -2.32 -3.66
CA GLN A 102 0.41 -1.91 -2.69
C GLN A 102 1.10 -1.34 -1.46
N GLY A 103 0.68 -0.14 -1.04
CA GLY A 103 1.26 0.55 0.10
C GLY A 103 2.48 1.40 -0.25
N LEU A 104 2.53 2.59 0.30
CA LEU A 104 3.61 3.56 0.07
C LEU A 104 4.61 3.66 1.24
N GLY A 105 4.45 2.84 2.29
CA GLY A 105 5.17 2.98 3.56
C GLY A 105 6.65 2.56 3.56
N ASN A 106 7.22 2.16 2.43
CA ASN A 106 8.64 1.76 2.36
C ASN A 106 9.39 2.53 1.29
N GLU A 107 9.98 3.67 1.67
CA GLU A 107 10.77 4.53 0.78
C GLU A 107 11.88 3.77 0.05
N LYS A 108 12.57 2.86 0.74
CA LYS A 108 13.67 2.10 0.13
C LYS A 108 13.18 1.24 -1.03
N VAL A 109 12.08 0.54 -0.86
CA VAL A 109 11.47 -0.29 -1.92
C VAL A 109 11.03 0.58 -3.09
N LEU A 110 10.39 1.72 -2.82
CA LEU A 110 9.94 2.64 -3.88
C LEU A 110 11.12 3.23 -4.67
N ARG A 111 12.24 3.55 -4.01
CA ARG A 111 13.46 3.98 -4.69
C ARG A 111 14.09 2.85 -5.53
N GLU A 112 14.17 1.63 -5.00
CA GLU A 112 14.65 0.47 -5.75
C GLU A 112 13.79 0.22 -7.02
N ILE A 113 12.48 0.34 -6.91
CA ILE A 113 11.55 0.29 -8.06
C ILE A 113 11.87 1.43 -9.05
N GLY A 114 12.05 2.65 -8.55
CA GLY A 114 12.44 3.79 -9.39
C GLY A 114 13.72 3.55 -10.16
N GLU A 115 14.73 2.95 -9.55
CA GLU A 115 15.99 2.60 -10.19
C GLU A 115 15.81 1.51 -11.26
N ILE A 116 15.07 0.44 -10.95
CA ILE A 116 14.82 -0.69 -11.86
C ILE A 116 14.08 -0.23 -13.12
N PHE A 117 13.05 0.59 -12.96
CA PHE A 117 12.23 1.10 -14.06
C PHE A 117 12.73 2.43 -14.64
N GLN A 118 13.87 2.93 -14.16
CA GLN A 118 14.49 4.20 -14.58
C GLN A 118 13.54 5.40 -14.49
N LEU A 119 12.72 5.42 -13.42
CA LEU A 119 11.76 6.49 -13.20
C LEU A 119 12.48 7.77 -12.75
N PRO A 120 12.18 8.93 -13.35
CA PRO A 120 12.64 10.20 -12.82
C PRO A 120 12.23 10.40 -11.35
N LEU A 121 13.07 11.05 -10.56
CA LEU A 121 12.77 11.32 -9.15
C LEU A 121 11.45 12.08 -8.94
N LEU A 122 11.12 12.99 -9.87
CA LEU A 122 9.85 13.72 -9.82
C LEU A 122 8.63 12.80 -10.05
N VAL A 123 8.78 11.73 -10.85
CA VAL A 123 7.72 10.74 -11.02
C VAL A 123 7.49 9.98 -9.71
N LEU A 124 8.56 9.59 -9.02
CA LEU A 124 8.44 8.96 -7.70
C LEU A 124 7.83 9.90 -6.65
N GLU A 125 8.21 11.17 -6.68
CA GLU A 125 7.62 12.20 -5.83
C GLU A 125 6.11 12.30 -6.06
N ASP A 126 5.66 12.37 -7.32
CA ASP A 126 4.24 12.43 -7.67
C ASP A 126 3.46 11.17 -7.27
N ILE A 127 4.09 10.00 -7.33
CA ILE A 127 3.49 8.73 -6.90
C ILE A 127 3.24 8.72 -5.38
N VAL A 128 4.19 9.23 -4.62
CA VAL A 128 4.16 9.19 -3.15
C VAL A 128 3.39 10.37 -2.57
N ASN A 129 3.41 11.52 -3.26
CA ASN A 129 2.77 12.75 -2.80
C ASN A 129 1.28 12.77 -3.19
N VAL A 130 0.49 12.05 -2.45
CA VAL A 130 -0.95 11.85 -2.68
C VAL A 130 -1.81 12.85 -1.89
N PRO A 131 -2.98 13.26 -2.42
CA PRO A 131 -3.51 12.99 -3.76
C PRO A 131 -2.98 13.97 -4.82
N GLN A 132 -2.67 13.45 -6.00
CA GLN A 132 -2.36 14.25 -7.19
C GLN A 132 -3.61 14.48 -8.04
N ARG A 133 -3.57 15.53 -8.88
CA ARG A 133 -4.58 15.71 -9.93
C ARG A 133 -4.43 14.60 -10.97
N PRO A 134 -5.52 14.02 -11.47
CA PRO A 134 -5.44 13.08 -12.59
C PRO A 134 -4.67 13.68 -13.74
N LYS A 135 -3.68 12.94 -14.26
CA LYS A 135 -2.82 13.37 -15.35
C LYS A 135 -2.32 12.19 -16.16
N LEU A 136 -1.89 12.52 -17.39
CA LEU A 136 -1.24 11.60 -18.31
C LEU A 136 0.03 12.27 -18.83
N GLU A 137 1.17 11.61 -18.67
CA GLU A 137 2.47 12.13 -19.10
C GLU A 137 3.21 11.08 -19.92
N LEU A 138 3.71 11.49 -21.08
CA LEU A 138 4.45 10.63 -21.99
C LEU A 138 5.95 10.81 -21.76
N TYR A 139 6.62 9.72 -21.44
CA TYR A 139 8.07 9.61 -21.35
C TYR A 139 8.62 8.79 -22.53
N PRO A 140 9.92 8.83 -22.83
CA PRO A 140 10.47 8.09 -23.96
C PRO A 140 10.21 6.58 -23.91
N ASP A 141 10.24 5.99 -22.71
CA ASP A 141 10.20 4.53 -22.51
C ASP A 141 8.92 4.04 -21.83
N PHE A 142 8.10 4.96 -21.31
CA PHE A 142 6.84 4.60 -20.63
C PHE A 142 5.80 5.73 -20.68
N LEU A 143 4.58 5.37 -20.37
CA LEU A 143 3.46 6.28 -20.14
C LEU A 143 3.11 6.29 -18.66
N LEU A 144 3.11 7.46 -18.01
CA LEU A 144 2.59 7.65 -16.67
C LEU A 144 1.13 8.10 -16.71
N ILE A 145 0.28 7.41 -15.97
CA ILE A 145 -1.11 7.80 -15.74
C ILE A 145 -1.33 7.86 -14.24
N THR A 146 -1.67 9.03 -13.72
CA THR A 146 -2.14 9.18 -12.33
C THR A 146 -3.64 9.42 -12.36
N THR A 147 -4.39 8.65 -11.59
CA THR A 147 -5.86 8.78 -11.52
C THR A 147 -6.37 8.50 -10.13
N GLN A 148 -7.65 8.79 -9.90
CA GLN A 148 -8.36 8.50 -8.67
C GLN A 148 -9.32 7.34 -8.88
N MET A 149 -9.19 6.30 -8.09
CA MET A 149 -10.17 5.24 -7.97
C MET A 149 -11.27 5.67 -7.03
N VAL A 150 -12.52 5.54 -7.48
CA VAL A 150 -13.68 5.97 -6.69
C VAL A 150 -14.45 4.73 -6.24
N MET A 151 -14.60 4.59 -4.93
CA MET A 151 -15.38 3.50 -4.34
C MET A 151 -16.59 4.03 -3.60
N VAL A 152 -17.76 3.42 -3.87
CA VAL A 152 -19.03 3.82 -3.27
C VAL A 152 -19.16 3.20 -1.88
N LYS A 153 -19.49 4.03 -0.88
CA LYS A 153 -19.88 3.61 0.47
C LYS A 153 -21.40 3.68 0.64
N LYS A 154 -21.93 3.18 1.76
CA LYS A 154 -23.34 3.32 2.11
C LYS A 154 -23.79 4.80 2.16
N LYS A 155 -22.90 5.68 2.59
CA LYS A 155 -23.07 7.13 2.53
C LYS A 155 -21.80 7.74 1.91
N GLY A 156 -21.93 8.38 0.74
CA GLY A 156 -20.83 9.04 0.05
C GLY A 156 -19.95 8.10 -0.76
N PHE A 157 -18.71 8.49 -0.98
CA PHE A 157 -17.71 7.75 -1.72
C PHE A 157 -16.34 7.93 -1.04
N TRP A 158 -15.42 7.11 -1.42
CA TRP A 158 -14.02 7.19 -1.02
C TRP A 158 -13.15 7.16 -2.28
N THR A 159 -12.06 7.87 -2.26
CA THR A 159 -11.13 7.93 -3.38
C THR A 159 -9.75 7.51 -2.93
N GLU A 160 -9.03 6.88 -3.82
CA GLU A 160 -7.65 6.48 -3.66
C GLU A 160 -6.89 6.78 -4.94
N GLN A 161 -5.67 7.27 -4.80
CA GLN A 161 -4.82 7.46 -5.96
C GLN A 161 -4.24 6.12 -6.42
N VAL A 162 -4.21 5.94 -7.73
CA VAL A 162 -3.41 4.91 -8.37
C VAL A 162 -2.56 5.52 -9.47
N SER A 163 -1.32 5.10 -9.50
CA SER A 163 -0.37 5.44 -10.56
C SER A 163 -0.11 4.22 -11.43
N PHE A 164 -0.26 4.37 -12.75
CA PHE A 164 0.06 3.36 -13.74
C PHE A 164 1.29 3.80 -14.51
N ILE A 165 2.24 2.90 -14.68
CA ILE A 165 3.40 3.08 -15.54
C ILE A 165 3.36 1.96 -16.56
N LEU A 166 2.99 2.33 -17.78
CA LEU A 166 2.86 1.40 -18.90
C LEU A 166 4.11 1.46 -19.75
N GLY A 167 4.92 0.41 -19.74
CA GLY A 167 6.06 0.21 -20.61
C GLY A 167 5.73 -0.67 -21.80
N LYS A 168 6.76 -1.13 -22.50
CA LYS A 168 6.60 -1.93 -23.72
C LYS A 168 5.93 -3.28 -23.47
N ASN A 169 6.35 -3.98 -22.43
CA ASN A 169 5.89 -5.32 -22.07
C ASN A 169 5.61 -5.46 -20.57
N TYR A 170 5.43 -4.34 -19.88
CA TYR A 170 5.05 -4.34 -18.48
C TYR A 170 4.01 -3.29 -18.16
N LEU A 171 3.25 -3.54 -17.11
CA LEU A 171 2.39 -2.60 -16.41
C LEU A 171 2.83 -2.58 -14.94
N LEU A 172 3.17 -1.41 -14.43
CA LEU A 172 3.41 -1.19 -13.02
C LEU A 172 2.23 -0.39 -12.46
N THR A 173 1.55 -0.92 -11.43
CA THR A 173 0.53 -0.22 -10.67
C THR A 173 1.04 0.07 -9.27
N ILE A 174 0.82 1.29 -8.77
CA ILE A 174 1.21 1.69 -7.41
C ILE A 174 0.00 2.34 -6.75
N GLN A 175 -0.42 1.79 -5.61
CA GLN A 175 -1.59 2.15 -4.83
C GLN A 175 -1.20 2.53 -3.40
N GLU A 176 -2.00 3.38 -2.75
CA GLU A 176 -1.78 3.80 -1.36
C GLU A 176 -2.09 2.68 -0.37
N GLU A 177 -3.20 1.97 -0.59
CA GLU A 177 -3.73 1.00 0.36
C GLU A 177 -3.95 -0.38 -0.26
N PRO A 178 -3.65 -1.48 0.49
CA PRO A 178 -3.96 -2.84 0.05
C PRO A 178 -5.42 -3.23 0.30
N LEU A 179 -6.20 -2.39 1.03
CA LEU A 179 -7.55 -2.73 1.47
C LEU A 179 -8.59 -2.24 0.47
N ARG A 180 -9.59 -3.11 0.16
CA ARG A 180 -10.71 -2.82 -0.75
C ARG A 180 -10.26 -2.50 -2.17
N ASP A 181 -9.26 -3.21 -2.61
CA ASP A 181 -8.60 -2.98 -3.88
C ASP A 181 -9.52 -3.31 -5.08
N PRO A 182 -9.78 -2.32 -5.96
CA PRO A 182 -10.60 -2.54 -7.16
C PRO A 182 -9.96 -3.48 -8.17
N PHE A 183 -8.68 -3.82 -8.04
CA PHE A 183 -8.00 -4.79 -8.90
C PHE A 183 -8.17 -6.24 -8.46
N ASP A 184 -8.72 -6.53 -7.28
CA ASP A 184 -9.02 -7.90 -6.85
C ASP A 184 -9.80 -8.71 -7.88
N PRO A 185 -10.86 -8.19 -8.54
CA PRO A 185 -11.55 -8.91 -9.60
C PRO A 185 -10.69 -9.20 -10.84
N VAL A 186 -9.68 -8.36 -11.10
CA VAL A 186 -8.73 -8.56 -12.20
C VAL A 186 -7.73 -9.65 -11.83
N ARG A 187 -7.15 -9.57 -10.64
CA ARG A 187 -6.22 -10.60 -10.13
C ARG A 187 -6.87 -11.97 -10.10
N ASN A 188 -8.11 -12.07 -9.62
CA ASN A 188 -8.87 -13.32 -9.56
C ASN A 188 -9.21 -13.91 -10.95
N ARG A 189 -9.10 -13.14 -12.02
CA ARG A 189 -9.28 -13.64 -13.40
C ARG A 189 -7.98 -14.11 -14.02
N LEU A 190 -6.87 -13.62 -13.54
CA LEU A 190 -5.53 -13.98 -14.03
C LEU A 190 -4.96 -15.19 -13.28
N GLY A 191 -5.34 -15.42 -12.05
CA GLY A 191 -4.93 -16.55 -11.20
C GLY A 191 -6.09 -17.42 -10.82
#